data_9af6aea9fd331824a9908012acffc8b9
#
_entry.id   9af6aea9fd331824a9908012acffc8b9
#
_cell.length_a   1.000
_cell.length_b   1.000
_cell.length_c   1.000
_cell.angle_alpha   90.00
_cell.angle_beta   90.00
_cell.angle_gamma   90.00
#
_symmetry.space_group_name_H-M   'P 1'
#
loop_
_entity.id
_entity.type
_entity.pdbx_description
1 polymer ?
#
loop_
_entity_poly.entity_id
_entity_poly.type
_entity_poly.pdbx_seq_one_letter_code
_entity_poly.pdbx_strand_id
1 'polypeptide(L)'
;YLYALEKDPKRRNRFRRRPLCQTLAGNNCDLLTITSFACDSQALKARKGVVVTARVHPGESNSSYMMKGVIDYLTGPSLDAKILRDNFVFKIVPMLNPDGVIVGNYRCSLAGVDLNRNWDNPSRKLNPTIYYTKNMIRRFMEDREVILFTDFHGHSRKMNVFMYGCENRRKLSMRLRERIFPRILWKNSSIFSYADCSFNVGRGKESTGRVVGWKELGLQNSYTMEASFCGADFGRRAERHFTVVQLEEMGHYFCDTILDYCDPDQTKVQNTLRELQALNPSGHSSNGSSSSNNNNNADIADSDGSDDETTTTTTKSKKKSKKKNSGGAR
;
A
#
# COMPACT_ATOMS: atom_id res chain seq x y z
N TYR A 1 12.33 3.99 -18.31
CA TYR A 1 12.80 2.79 -17.64
C TYR A 1 12.18 1.51 -18.20
N LEU A 2 10.84 1.34 -18.22
CA LEU A 2 10.16 0.13 -18.72
C LEU A 2 10.50 -0.15 -20.19
N TYR A 3 10.60 0.88 -21.02
CA TYR A 3 11.05 0.73 -22.41
C TYR A 3 12.47 0.21 -22.51
N ALA A 4 13.40 0.70 -21.68
CA ALA A 4 14.76 0.19 -21.62
C ALA A 4 14.80 -1.28 -21.17
N LEU A 5 13.95 -1.66 -20.19
CA LEU A 5 13.83 -3.02 -19.70
C LEU A 5 13.32 -3.99 -20.80
N GLU A 6 12.39 -3.56 -21.66
CA GLU A 6 11.89 -4.34 -22.81
C GLU A 6 12.97 -4.58 -23.87
N LYS A 7 13.91 -3.65 -23.99
CA LYS A 7 15.04 -3.77 -24.92
C LYS A 7 16.19 -4.62 -24.38
N ASP A 8 16.25 -4.84 -23.06
CA ASP A 8 17.30 -5.66 -22.45
C ASP A 8 17.10 -7.16 -22.79
N PRO A 9 17.99 -7.78 -23.60
CA PRO A 9 17.87 -9.17 -24.03
C PRO A 9 17.93 -10.16 -22.85
N LYS A 10 18.54 -9.75 -21.71
CA LYS A 10 18.66 -10.59 -20.49
C LYS A 10 17.40 -10.58 -19.65
N ARG A 11 16.55 -9.57 -19.78
CA ARG A 11 15.37 -9.35 -18.93
C ARG A 11 14.04 -9.48 -19.66
N ARG A 12 13.96 -9.12 -20.94
CA ARG A 12 12.70 -9.04 -21.73
C ARG A 12 11.84 -10.31 -21.69
N ASN A 13 12.42 -11.48 -21.47
CA ASN A 13 11.70 -12.75 -21.43
C ASN A 13 11.14 -13.08 -20.02
N ARG A 14 11.44 -12.26 -18.99
CA ARG A 14 11.03 -12.49 -17.61
C ARG A 14 9.77 -11.74 -17.23
N PHE A 15 9.26 -10.87 -18.08
CA PHE A 15 8.03 -10.11 -17.87
C PHE A 15 7.26 -9.90 -19.17
N ARG A 16 5.99 -9.51 -19.01
CA ARG A 16 5.12 -9.05 -20.10
C ARG A 16 4.55 -7.71 -19.66
N ARG A 17 4.65 -6.69 -20.52
CA ARG A 17 4.06 -5.38 -20.34
C ARG A 17 2.85 -5.21 -21.27
N ARG A 18 1.78 -4.66 -20.76
CA ARG A 18 0.62 -4.23 -21.55
C ARG A 18 -0.06 -3.05 -20.88
N PRO A 19 -0.77 -2.20 -21.62
CA PRO A 19 -1.67 -1.25 -20.99
C PRO A 19 -2.75 -1.98 -20.19
N LEU A 20 -2.96 -1.59 -18.94
CA LEU A 20 -4.10 -1.99 -18.14
C LEU A 20 -5.34 -1.25 -18.62
N CYS A 21 -5.19 0.07 -18.82
CA CYS A 21 -6.17 0.98 -19.37
C CYS A 21 -5.50 2.26 -19.87
N GLN A 22 -6.28 3.10 -20.53
CA GLN A 22 -5.93 4.50 -20.74
C GLN A 22 -6.48 5.35 -19.60
N THR A 23 -5.75 6.41 -19.26
CA THR A 23 -6.13 7.42 -18.28
C THR A 23 -7.10 8.46 -18.91
N LEU A 24 -7.51 9.47 -18.13
CA LEU A 24 -8.35 10.56 -18.62
C LEU A 24 -7.67 11.37 -19.74
N ALA A 25 -6.36 11.56 -19.67
CA ALA A 25 -5.59 12.25 -20.70
C ALA A 25 -5.13 11.33 -21.86
N GLY A 26 -5.57 10.06 -21.88
CA GLY A 26 -5.17 9.09 -22.91
C GLY A 26 -3.78 8.48 -22.71
N ASN A 27 -3.15 8.69 -21.57
CA ASN A 27 -1.88 8.04 -21.24
C ASN A 27 -2.10 6.57 -20.86
N ASN A 28 -1.10 5.71 -21.09
CA ASN A 28 -1.15 4.33 -20.68
C ASN A 28 -0.91 4.20 -19.17
N CYS A 29 -1.81 3.49 -18.48
CA CYS A 29 -1.53 2.89 -17.19
C CYS A 29 -0.99 1.47 -17.44
N ASP A 30 0.29 1.25 -17.20
CA ASP A 30 0.94 -0.01 -17.53
C ASP A 30 0.66 -1.11 -16.49
N LEU A 31 0.50 -2.34 -16.96
CA LEU A 31 0.48 -3.55 -16.17
C LEU A 31 1.64 -4.45 -16.59
N LEU A 32 2.48 -4.78 -15.63
CA LEU A 32 3.50 -5.82 -15.79
C LEU A 32 2.99 -7.14 -15.22
N THR A 33 3.26 -8.22 -15.95
CA THR A 33 3.14 -9.59 -15.43
C THR A 33 4.54 -10.18 -15.40
N ILE A 34 5.02 -10.51 -14.20
CA ILE A 34 6.36 -11.11 -14.00
C ILE A 34 6.19 -12.53 -13.46
N THR A 35 6.77 -13.50 -14.14
CA THR A 35 6.78 -14.93 -13.78
C THR A 35 7.73 -15.66 -14.71
N SER A 36 8.05 -16.93 -14.45
CA SER A 36 8.68 -17.81 -15.44
C SER A 36 7.64 -18.27 -16.45
N PHE A 37 7.77 -17.84 -17.72
CA PHE A 37 6.82 -18.18 -18.78
C PHE A 37 7.12 -19.53 -19.45
N ALA A 38 8.31 -20.09 -19.24
CA ALA A 38 8.71 -21.38 -19.78
C ALA A 38 8.18 -22.54 -18.91
N CYS A 39 6.84 -22.69 -18.88
CA CYS A 39 6.16 -23.76 -18.16
C CYS A 39 4.84 -24.09 -18.86
N ASP A 40 4.26 -25.26 -18.57
CA ASP A 40 2.92 -25.60 -19.03
C ASP A 40 1.84 -24.74 -18.35
N SER A 41 0.63 -24.76 -18.89
CA SER A 41 -0.47 -23.92 -18.39
C SER A 41 -0.95 -24.38 -17.00
N GLN A 42 -0.82 -25.65 -16.65
CA GLN A 42 -1.24 -26.18 -15.34
C GLN A 42 -0.26 -25.72 -14.26
N ALA A 43 1.06 -25.83 -14.50
CA ALA A 43 2.08 -25.30 -13.60
C ALA A 43 1.91 -23.77 -13.39
N LEU A 44 1.60 -23.02 -14.46
CA LEU A 44 1.34 -21.58 -14.33
C LEU A 44 0.10 -21.27 -13.49
N LYS A 45 -0.97 -22.05 -13.61
CA LYS A 45 -2.19 -21.88 -12.81
C LYS A 45 -1.97 -22.20 -11.33
N ALA A 46 -1.11 -23.14 -11.01
CA ALA A 46 -0.80 -23.54 -9.63
C ALA A 46 -0.03 -22.45 -8.84
N ARG A 47 0.61 -21.49 -9.53
CA ARG A 47 1.38 -20.43 -8.88
C ARG A 47 0.47 -19.46 -8.15
N LYS A 48 0.89 -19.06 -6.95
CA LYS A 48 0.21 -18.02 -6.16
C LYS A 48 0.38 -16.63 -6.79
N GLY A 49 -0.55 -15.73 -6.50
CA GLY A 49 -0.55 -14.37 -7.00
C GLY A 49 0.00 -13.36 -5.97
N VAL A 50 0.74 -12.38 -6.48
CA VAL A 50 1.15 -11.18 -5.73
C VAL A 50 0.79 -9.96 -6.56
N VAL A 51 0.18 -8.95 -5.91
CA VAL A 51 -0.17 -7.70 -6.57
C VAL A 51 0.55 -6.54 -5.88
N VAL A 52 1.23 -5.71 -6.67
CA VAL A 52 1.91 -4.51 -6.16
C VAL A 52 1.53 -3.31 -7.03
N THR A 53 1.12 -2.24 -6.39
CA THR A 53 0.80 -0.96 -7.03
C THR A 53 1.67 0.14 -6.46
N ALA A 54 1.82 1.26 -7.17
CA ALA A 54 2.54 2.42 -6.70
C ALA A 54 2.04 3.71 -7.34
N ARG A 55 2.48 4.83 -6.79
CA ARG A 55 2.31 6.17 -7.36
C ARG A 55 0.85 6.54 -7.62
N VAL A 56 -0.05 6.18 -6.72
CA VAL A 56 -1.45 6.65 -6.74
C VAL A 56 -1.49 8.16 -6.45
N HIS A 57 -0.61 8.65 -5.59
CA HIS A 57 -0.38 10.08 -5.38
C HIS A 57 0.86 10.52 -6.18
N PRO A 58 0.69 11.50 -7.09
CA PRO A 58 1.76 11.87 -8.03
C PRO A 58 3.02 12.42 -7.38
N GLY A 59 2.91 13.15 -6.25
CA GLY A 59 4.05 13.71 -5.53
C GLY A 59 4.90 12.70 -4.78
N GLU A 60 4.42 11.48 -4.57
CA GLU A 60 5.10 10.44 -3.78
C GLU A 60 6.14 9.66 -4.60
N SER A 61 7.20 10.36 -5.07
CA SER A 61 8.21 9.80 -5.99
C SER A 61 8.99 8.62 -5.41
N ASN A 62 9.21 8.57 -4.10
CA ASN A 62 9.88 7.46 -3.42
C ASN A 62 9.16 6.11 -3.64
N SER A 63 7.84 6.10 -3.76
CA SER A 63 7.08 4.87 -4.11
C SER A 63 7.52 4.28 -5.45
N SER A 64 7.83 5.13 -6.43
CA SER A 64 8.32 4.67 -7.75
C SER A 64 9.73 4.08 -7.68
N TYR A 65 10.60 4.58 -6.79
CA TYR A 65 11.94 4.01 -6.61
C TYR A 65 11.90 2.67 -5.89
N MET A 66 11.05 2.52 -4.86
CA MET A 66 10.80 1.20 -4.26
C MET A 66 10.25 0.21 -5.29
N MET A 67 9.30 0.65 -6.12
CA MET A 67 8.74 -0.18 -7.20
C MET A 67 9.79 -0.57 -8.23
N LYS A 68 10.70 0.35 -8.59
CA LYS A 68 11.83 0.05 -9.48
C LYS A 68 12.70 -1.05 -8.89
N GLY A 69 13.00 -0.99 -7.59
CA GLY A 69 13.73 -2.05 -6.88
C GLY A 69 13.04 -3.40 -6.98
N VAL A 70 11.73 -3.48 -6.77
CA VAL A 70 10.94 -4.71 -6.95
C VAL A 70 11.05 -5.26 -8.37
N ILE A 71 10.90 -4.40 -9.39
CA ILE A 71 10.96 -4.82 -10.79
C ILE A 71 12.38 -5.28 -11.15
N ASP A 72 13.41 -4.56 -10.73
CA ASP A 72 14.82 -4.93 -10.98
C ASP A 72 15.18 -6.25 -10.32
N TYR A 73 14.75 -6.48 -9.08
CA TYR A 73 14.94 -7.73 -8.39
C TYR A 73 14.25 -8.88 -9.12
N LEU A 74 12.95 -8.78 -9.36
CA LEU A 74 12.15 -9.83 -9.97
C LEU A 74 12.58 -10.16 -11.41
N THR A 75 13.11 -9.21 -12.15
CA THR A 75 13.64 -9.42 -13.49
C THR A 75 15.13 -9.73 -13.50
N GLY A 76 15.78 -9.69 -12.33
CA GLY A 76 17.20 -9.95 -12.13
C GLY A 76 17.60 -11.43 -12.33
N PRO A 77 18.92 -11.70 -12.39
CA PRO A 77 19.45 -13.05 -12.64
C PRO A 77 19.60 -13.92 -11.40
N SER A 78 19.38 -13.38 -10.17
CA SER A 78 19.60 -14.10 -8.93
C SER A 78 18.75 -15.38 -8.83
N LEU A 79 19.20 -16.34 -8.02
CA LEU A 79 18.48 -17.57 -7.74
C LEU A 79 17.14 -17.25 -7.05
N ASP A 80 17.14 -16.32 -6.09
CA ASP A 80 15.95 -15.92 -5.35
C ASP A 80 14.89 -15.31 -6.26
N ALA A 81 15.30 -14.44 -7.19
CA ALA A 81 14.39 -13.91 -8.21
C ALA A 81 13.84 -15.02 -9.12
N LYS A 82 14.65 -16.04 -9.42
CA LYS A 82 14.19 -17.21 -10.19
C LYS A 82 13.18 -18.02 -9.39
N ILE A 83 13.43 -18.31 -8.12
CA ILE A 83 12.51 -19.02 -7.22
C ILE A 83 11.17 -18.25 -7.15
N LEU A 84 11.21 -16.93 -6.97
CA LEU A 84 9.99 -16.11 -6.96
C LEU A 84 9.21 -16.22 -8.28
N ARG A 85 9.86 -16.12 -9.43
CA ARG A 85 9.19 -16.26 -10.73
C ARG A 85 8.66 -17.66 -11.00
N ASP A 86 9.30 -18.70 -10.46
CA ASP A 86 8.87 -20.08 -10.64
C ASP A 86 7.65 -20.45 -9.78
N ASN A 87 7.46 -19.76 -8.64
CA ASN A 87 6.40 -20.07 -7.69
C ASN A 87 5.26 -19.03 -7.66
N PHE A 88 5.47 -17.86 -8.25
CA PHE A 88 4.49 -16.77 -8.21
C PHE A 88 4.23 -16.17 -9.59
N VAL A 89 3.05 -15.57 -9.70
CA VAL A 89 2.70 -14.61 -10.75
C VAL A 89 2.54 -13.25 -10.11
N PHE A 90 3.40 -12.31 -10.47
CA PHE A 90 3.33 -10.93 -10.01
C PHE A 90 2.51 -10.10 -11.01
N LYS A 91 1.53 -9.36 -10.51
CA LYS A 91 0.82 -8.29 -11.21
C LYS A 91 1.25 -6.96 -10.64
N ILE A 92 1.94 -6.16 -11.43
CA ILE A 92 2.54 -4.90 -11.00
C ILE A 92 1.95 -3.76 -11.82
N VAL A 93 1.37 -2.77 -11.12
CA VAL A 93 0.95 -1.49 -11.72
C VAL A 93 1.89 -0.40 -11.20
N PRO A 94 2.94 -0.04 -11.96
CA PRO A 94 4.02 0.82 -11.44
C PRO A 94 3.59 2.25 -11.13
N MET A 95 2.53 2.73 -11.78
CA MET A 95 2.06 4.11 -11.64
C MET A 95 0.55 4.17 -11.86
N LEU A 96 -0.21 4.34 -10.76
CA LEU A 96 -1.68 4.43 -10.79
C LEU A 96 -2.19 5.79 -11.26
N ASN A 97 -1.36 6.84 -11.18
CA ASN A 97 -1.77 8.19 -11.55
C ASN A 97 -0.77 8.87 -12.51
N PRO A 98 -0.60 8.32 -13.75
CA PRO A 98 0.33 8.91 -14.73
C PRO A 98 -0.02 10.34 -15.09
N ASP A 99 -1.30 10.67 -15.23
CA ASP A 99 -1.76 12.01 -15.59
C ASP A 99 -1.35 13.04 -14.55
N GLY A 100 -1.57 12.74 -13.27
CA GLY A 100 -1.17 13.63 -12.18
C GLY A 100 0.34 13.84 -12.13
N VAL A 101 1.13 12.80 -12.44
CA VAL A 101 2.60 12.91 -12.53
C VAL A 101 3.02 13.82 -13.69
N ILE A 102 2.42 13.67 -14.87
CA ILE A 102 2.74 14.47 -16.06
C ILE A 102 2.38 15.93 -15.86
N VAL A 103 1.23 16.21 -15.25
CA VAL A 103 0.74 17.58 -15.00
C VAL A 103 1.45 18.24 -13.80
N GLY A 104 2.06 17.44 -12.92
CA GLY A 104 2.77 17.94 -11.74
C GLY A 104 1.88 18.12 -10.51
N ASN A 105 0.76 17.41 -10.42
CA ASN A 105 -0.07 17.39 -9.22
C ASN A 105 0.70 16.75 -8.05
N TYR A 106 0.44 17.22 -6.83
CA TYR A 106 1.00 16.57 -5.65
C TYR A 106 0.21 15.31 -5.27
N ARG A 107 -1.15 15.36 -5.31
CA ARG A 107 -2.01 14.28 -4.80
C ARG A 107 -3.09 13.83 -5.77
N CYS A 108 -3.84 14.75 -6.34
CA CYS A 108 -5.07 14.43 -7.07
C CYS A 108 -4.81 13.96 -8.52
N SER A 109 -5.78 13.24 -9.06
CA SER A 109 -5.88 12.93 -10.49
C SER A 109 -6.35 14.16 -11.28
N LEU A 110 -6.44 14.05 -12.62
CA LEU A 110 -7.03 15.12 -13.47
C LEU A 110 -8.50 15.41 -13.16
N ALA A 111 -9.21 14.46 -12.55
CA ALA A 111 -10.59 14.69 -12.10
C ALA A 111 -10.65 15.49 -10.78
N GLY A 112 -9.53 15.94 -10.24
CA GLY A 112 -9.45 16.69 -8.98
C GLY A 112 -9.75 15.85 -7.73
N VAL A 113 -9.64 14.51 -7.83
CA VAL A 113 -9.97 13.59 -6.74
C VAL A 113 -8.74 12.79 -6.30
N ASP A 114 -8.70 12.45 -5.02
CA ASP A 114 -7.76 11.48 -4.47
C ASP A 114 -8.17 10.07 -4.91
N LEU A 115 -7.36 9.47 -5.77
CA LEU A 115 -7.63 8.11 -6.28
C LEU A 115 -7.63 7.06 -5.16
N ASN A 116 -6.89 7.28 -4.07
CA ASN A 116 -6.88 6.36 -2.92
C ASN A 116 -8.05 6.58 -1.94
N ARG A 117 -9.08 7.31 -2.36
CA ARG A 117 -10.39 7.40 -1.70
C ARG A 117 -11.53 6.87 -2.57
N ASN A 118 -11.20 6.17 -3.66
CA ASN A 118 -12.16 5.74 -4.67
C ASN A 118 -12.06 4.23 -5.00
N TRP A 119 -11.51 3.40 -4.09
CA TRP A 119 -11.39 1.96 -4.34
C TRP A 119 -12.66 1.17 -4.06
N ASP A 120 -13.53 1.64 -3.18
CA ASP A 120 -14.81 1.02 -2.85
C ASP A 120 -15.76 1.02 -4.06
N ASN A 121 -15.96 2.16 -4.70
CA ASN A 121 -16.82 2.32 -5.87
C ASN A 121 -16.17 3.15 -6.98
N PRO A 122 -15.09 2.66 -7.62
CA PRO A 122 -14.37 3.42 -8.62
C PRO A 122 -15.20 3.59 -9.89
N SER A 123 -15.33 4.83 -10.36
CA SER A 123 -15.96 5.13 -11.63
C SER A 123 -15.06 4.71 -12.80
N ARG A 124 -15.59 3.88 -13.72
CA ARG A 124 -14.87 3.52 -14.94
C ARG A 124 -14.46 4.75 -15.76
N LYS A 125 -15.29 5.80 -15.75
CA LYS A 125 -15.08 7.03 -16.51
C LYS A 125 -14.13 8.00 -15.81
N LEU A 126 -14.27 8.20 -14.49
CA LEU A 126 -13.51 9.22 -13.75
C LEU A 126 -12.26 8.68 -13.06
N ASN A 127 -12.25 7.40 -12.68
CA ASN A 127 -11.15 6.74 -12.00
C ASN A 127 -10.72 5.46 -12.74
N PRO A 128 -10.43 5.52 -14.07
CA PRO A 128 -10.21 4.33 -14.88
C PRO A 128 -9.10 3.44 -14.34
N THR A 129 -8.00 4.02 -13.86
CA THR A 129 -6.86 3.25 -13.35
C THR A 129 -7.23 2.42 -12.13
N ILE A 130 -7.99 2.98 -11.18
CA ILE A 130 -8.48 2.25 -9.99
C ILE A 130 -9.51 1.20 -10.40
N TYR A 131 -10.48 1.57 -11.24
CA TYR A 131 -11.51 0.65 -11.71
C TYR A 131 -10.90 -0.60 -12.37
N TYR A 132 -9.98 -0.41 -13.30
CA TYR A 132 -9.37 -1.54 -14.01
C TYR A 132 -8.39 -2.32 -13.12
N THR A 133 -7.69 -1.67 -12.18
CA THR A 133 -6.83 -2.37 -11.19
C THR A 133 -7.68 -3.26 -10.29
N LYS A 134 -8.76 -2.75 -9.70
CA LYS A 134 -9.67 -3.54 -8.85
C LYS A 134 -10.25 -4.74 -9.61
N ASN A 135 -10.68 -4.55 -10.85
CA ASN A 135 -11.20 -5.63 -11.69
C ASN A 135 -10.10 -6.63 -12.11
N MET A 136 -8.87 -6.16 -12.35
CA MET A 136 -7.74 -7.05 -12.61
C MET A 136 -7.46 -7.94 -11.41
N ILE A 137 -7.48 -7.40 -10.18
CA ILE A 137 -7.30 -8.17 -8.95
C ILE A 137 -8.41 -9.22 -8.82
N ARG A 138 -9.68 -8.85 -8.99
CA ARG A 138 -10.83 -9.79 -8.92
C ARG A 138 -10.65 -10.97 -9.87
N ARG A 139 -10.40 -10.69 -11.16
CA ARG A 139 -10.17 -11.74 -12.16
C ARG A 139 -8.94 -12.59 -11.87
N PHE A 140 -7.90 -11.97 -11.30
CA PHE A 140 -6.69 -12.69 -10.95
C PHE A 140 -6.92 -13.67 -9.79
N MET A 141 -7.84 -13.34 -8.88
CA MET A 141 -8.27 -14.19 -7.76
C MET A 141 -9.19 -15.34 -8.22
N GLU A 142 -9.89 -15.22 -9.35
CA GLU A 142 -10.66 -16.31 -9.96
C GLU A 142 -9.74 -17.45 -10.45
N ASP A 143 -8.54 -17.10 -10.88
CA ASP A 143 -7.56 -18.06 -11.43
C ASP A 143 -6.66 -18.68 -10.36
N ARG A 144 -6.40 -17.98 -9.23
CA ARG A 144 -5.40 -18.38 -8.22
C ARG A 144 -5.54 -17.66 -6.88
N GLU A 145 -4.96 -18.26 -5.85
CA GLU A 145 -4.80 -17.61 -4.55
C GLU A 145 -3.88 -16.38 -4.69
N VAL A 146 -4.40 -15.18 -4.37
CA VAL A 146 -3.59 -13.96 -4.23
C VAL A 146 -3.21 -13.80 -2.76
N ILE A 147 -1.94 -13.97 -2.46
CA ILE A 147 -1.43 -14.02 -1.07
C ILE A 147 -1.07 -12.65 -0.50
N LEU A 148 -0.85 -11.65 -1.37
CA LEU A 148 -0.36 -10.33 -0.97
C LEU A 148 -0.83 -9.27 -1.95
N PHE A 149 -1.34 -8.17 -1.42
CA PHE A 149 -1.54 -6.89 -2.10
C PHE A 149 -0.83 -5.79 -1.32
N THR A 150 -0.01 -5.00 -1.99
CA THR A 150 0.68 -3.87 -1.37
C THR A 150 0.67 -2.68 -2.32
N ASP A 151 0.22 -1.53 -1.80
CA ASP A 151 0.29 -0.23 -2.48
C ASP A 151 1.43 0.60 -1.90
N PHE A 152 2.37 1.04 -2.73
CA PHE A 152 3.56 1.79 -2.32
C PHE A 152 3.29 3.29 -2.37
N HIS A 153 3.58 3.93 -1.25
CA HIS A 153 3.34 5.35 -0.99
C HIS A 153 4.59 6.08 -0.50
N GLY A 154 4.47 7.38 -0.36
CA GLY A 154 5.44 8.24 0.30
C GLY A 154 4.80 9.04 1.43
N HIS A 155 5.46 9.11 2.59
CA HIS A 155 4.93 9.76 3.78
C HIS A 155 5.68 11.05 4.12
N SER A 156 4.91 12.16 4.31
CA SER A 156 5.48 13.50 4.52
C SER A 156 5.79 13.84 5.98
N ARG A 157 5.24 13.12 6.95
CA ARG A 157 5.35 13.45 8.39
C ARG A 157 6.19 12.46 9.19
N LYS A 158 6.00 11.15 8.96
CA LYS A 158 6.75 10.12 9.66
C LYS A 158 8.09 9.88 8.99
N MET A 159 9.08 9.54 9.79
CA MET A 159 10.36 9.01 9.34
C MET A 159 10.23 7.52 8.99
N ASN A 160 11.30 6.91 8.51
CA ASN A 160 11.43 5.49 8.23
C ASN A 160 10.63 4.96 7.04
N VAL A 161 10.69 3.66 6.84
CA VAL A 161 9.75 2.89 6.01
C VAL A 161 8.91 2.03 6.95
N PHE A 162 7.60 1.97 6.73
CA PHE A 162 6.67 1.24 7.58
C PHE A 162 5.43 0.80 6.80
N MET A 163 4.54 0.03 7.43
CA MET A 163 3.31 -0.43 6.79
C MET A 163 2.06 -0.11 7.60
N TYR A 164 1.00 0.21 6.88
CA TYR A 164 -0.37 0.14 7.36
C TYR A 164 -1.00 -1.18 6.89
N GLY A 165 -1.64 -1.91 7.79
CA GLY A 165 -2.40 -3.14 7.50
C GLY A 165 -3.84 -3.04 7.98
N CYS A 166 -4.54 -4.19 8.07
CA CYS A 166 -5.91 -4.28 8.56
C CYS A 166 -6.01 -5.41 9.59
N GLU A 167 -6.43 -5.09 10.82
CA GLU A 167 -6.44 -6.02 11.92
C GLU A 167 -7.59 -7.04 11.86
N ASN A 168 -7.27 -8.32 12.05
CA ASN A 168 -8.22 -9.42 12.03
C ASN A 168 -8.87 -9.68 13.41
N ARG A 169 -9.50 -8.65 14.03
CA ARG A 169 -10.10 -8.76 15.36
C ARG A 169 -11.22 -9.80 15.46
N ARG A 170 -11.99 -9.98 14.40
CA ARG A 170 -13.22 -10.80 14.41
C ARG A 170 -12.98 -12.29 14.21
N LYS A 171 -11.82 -12.71 13.68
CA LYS A 171 -11.44 -14.10 13.44
C LYS A 171 -10.25 -14.49 14.32
N LEU A 172 -10.50 -15.15 15.46
CA LEU A 172 -9.43 -15.55 16.39
C LEU A 172 -8.33 -16.40 15.72
N SER A 173 -8.68 -17.28 14.80
CA SER A 173 -7.72 -18.10 14.04
C SER A 173 -6.82 -17.27 13.11
N MET A 174 -7.20 -16.05 12.80
CA MET A 174 -6.47 -15.13 11.93
C MET A 174 -5.80 -13.99 12.69
N ARG A 175 -5.98 -13.94 14.02
CA ARG A 175 -5.42 -12.89 14.87
C ARG A 175 -3.92 -12.81 14.72
N LEU A 176 -3.38 -11.60 14.57
CA LEU A 176 -1.97 -11.24 14.42
C LEU A 176 -1.31 -11.74 13.12
N ARG A 177 -2.03 -12.48 12.25
CA ARG A 177 -1.44 -12.96 11.00
C ARG A 177 -1.11 -11.81 10.04
N GLU A 178 -1.90 -10.73 10.06
CA GLU A 178 -1.64 -9.49 9.33
C GLU A 178 -0.34 -8.78 9.73
N ARG A 179 0.24 -9.15 10.87
CA ARG A 179 1.46 -8.55 11.42
C ARG A 179 2.73 -9.34 11.08
N ILE A 180 2.58 -10.57 10.57
CA ILE A 180 3.72 -11.48 10.31
C ILE A 180 4.60 -10.93 9.19
N PHE A 181 4.02 -10.59 8.04
CA PHE A 181 4.78 -10.07 6.90
C PHE A 181 5.57 -8.79 7.25
N PRO A 182 4.97 -7.74 7.84
CA PRO A 182 5.72 -6.56 8.30
C PRO A 182 6.77 -6.88 9.35
N ARG A 183 6.54 -7.86 10.23
CA ARG A 183 7.52 -8.26 11.26
C ARG A 183 8.73 -8.96 10.66
N ILE A 184 8.53 -9.79 9.62
CA ILE A 184 9.64 -10.42 8.88
C ILE A 184 10.40 -9.35 8.10
N LEU A 185 9.70 -8.41 7.44
CA LEU A 185 10.31 -7.32 6.69
C LEU A 185 11.20 -6.43 7.59
N TRP A 186 10.77 -6.17 8.82
CA TRP A 186 11.58 -5.47 9.81
C TRP A 186 12.88 -6.22 10.17
N LYS A 187 12.85 -7.55 10.20
CA LYS A 187 14.05 -8.36 10.44
C LYS A 187 15.00 -8.34 9.24
N ASN A 188 14.49 -8.17 8.05
CA ASN A 188 15.25 -8.17 6.80
C ASN A 188 15.82 -6.79 6.45
N SER A 189 15.20 -5.70 6.89
CA SER A 189 15.59 -4.34 6.50
C SER A 189 15.90 -3.44 7.68
N SER A 190 17.07 -2.80 7.63
CA SER A 190 17.53 -1.87 8.67
C SER A 190 16.89 -0.47 8.62
N ILE A 191 16.08 -0.18 7.59
CA ILE A 191 15.37 1.09 7.43
C ILE A 191 13.85 0.94 7.59
N PHE A 192 13.37 -0.29 7.79
CA PHE A 192 11.96 -0.55 8.03
C PHE A 192 11.67 -0.54 9.54
N SER A 193 10.72 0.27 9.96
CA SER A 193 10.30 0.39 11.36
C SER A 193 9.00 -0.39 11.58
N TYR A 194 9.08 -1.47 12.37
CA TYR A 194 7.89 -2.19 12.79
C TYR A 194 7.08 -1.39 13.84
N ALA A 195 7.75 -0.56 14.63
CA ALA A 195 7.10 0.27 15.64
C ALA A 195 6.16 1.33 15.04
N ASP A 196 6.49 1.82 13.83
CA ASP A 196 5.66 2.79 13.11
C ASP A 196 4.49 2.16 12.36
N CYS A 197 4.44 0.82 12.27
CA CYS A 197 3.34 0.12 11.61
C CYS A 197 2.04 0.26 12.41
N SER A 198 0.92 0.41 11.70
CA SER A 198 -0.42 0.42 12.30
C SER A 198 -1.36 -0.51 11.53
N PHE A 199 -2.23 -1.20 12.26
CA PHE A 199 -3.19 -2.15 11.69
C PHE A 199 -4.64 -1.74 11.97
N ASN A 200 -4.84 -0.62 12.62
CA ASN A 200 -6.16 -0.02 12.81
C ASN A 200 -6.62 0.65 11.51
N VAL A 201 -7.90 0.55 11.23
CA VAL A 201 -8.52 1.27 10.12
C VAL A 201 -9.13 2.56 10.69
N GLY A 202 -8.50 3.70 10.41
CA GLY A 202 -8.98 5.01 10.82
C GLY A 202 -10.24 5.42 10.06
N ARG A 203 -11.00 6.39 10.62
CA ARG A 203 -12.14 6.99 9.94
C ARG A 203 -11.71 7.64 8.63
N GLY A 204 -12.49 7.47 7.56
CA GLY A 204 -12.19 8.02 6.24
C GLY A 204 -11.14 7.25 5.45
N LYS A 205 -10.70 6.07 5.94
CA LYS A 205 -9.77 5.19 5.22
C LYS A 205 -10.46 3.95 4.61
N GLU A 206 -11.77 3.80 4.80
CA GLU A 206 -12.54 2.62 4.38
C GLU A 206 -12.52 2.40 2.87
N SER A 207 -12.37 3.47 2.09
CA SER A 207 -12.33 3.47 0.63
C SER A 207 -10.93 3.41 0.02
N THR A 208 -9.87 3.21 0.84
CA THR A 208 -8.49 3.05 0.37
C THR A 208 -8.25 1.66 -0.22
N GLY A 209 -7.25 1.53 -1.09
CA GLY A 209 -6.89 0.27 -1.74
C GLY A 209 -6.62 -0.86 -0.73
N ARG A 210 -5.87 -0.57 0.32
CA ARG A 210 -5.58 -1.50 1.42
C ARG A 210 -6.84 -2.04 2.08
N VAL A 211 -7.77 -1.16 2.47
CA VAL A 211 -8.97 -1.56 3.20
C VAL A 211 -9.96 -2.28 2.30
N VAL A 212 -10.14 -1.82 1.07
CA VAL A 212 -11.00 -2.49 0.07
C VAL A 212 -10.43 -3.86 -0.30
N GLY A 213 -9.12 -3.99 -0.47
CA GLY A 213 -8.44 -5.26 -0.67
C GLY A 213 -8.74 -6.26 0.45
N TRP A 214 -8.64 -5.81 1.70
CA TRP A 214 -8.93 -6.66 2.86
C TRP A 214 -10.43 -6.94 3.04
N LYS A 215 -11.29 -5.90 3.00
CA LYS A 215 -12.70 -5.99 3.38
C LYS A 215 -13.59 -6.61 2.28
N GLU A 216 -13.39 -6.17 1.02
CA GLU A 216 -14.23 -6.60 -0.10
C GLU A 216 -13.62 -7.77 -0.87
N LEU A 217 -12.30 -7.76 -1.08
CA LEU A 217 -11.63 -8.81 -1.86
C LEU A 217 -11.15 -9.96 -0.97
N GLY A 218 -11.20 -9.83 0.35
CA GLY A 218 -10.82 -10.89 1.27
C GLY A 218 -9.31 -11.16 1.33
N LEU A 219 -8.48 -10.24 0.85
CA LEU A 219 -7.02 -10.35 0.86
C LEU A 219 -6.50 -10.17 2.29
N GLN A 220 -6.02 -11.23 2.91
CA GLN A 220 -5.54 -11.20 4.28
C GLN A 220 -4.32 -10.29 4.46
N ASN A 221 -3.38 -10.37 3.54
CA ASN A 221 -2.19 -9.52 3.50
C ASN A 221 -2.44 -8.37 2.53
N SER A 222 -3.10 -7.33 3.00
CA SER A 222 -3.40 -6.12 2.24
C SER A 222 -2.80 -4.92 2.95
N TYR A 223 -1.81 -4.27 2.32
CA TYR A 223 -0.99 -3.24 2.95
C TYR A 223 -0.86 -1.99 2.11
N THR A 224 -0.66 -0.87 2.81
CA THR A 224 0.01 0.32 2.28
C THR A 224 1.43 0.32 2.84
N MET A 225 2.45 0.42 1.99
CA MET A 225 3.84 0.58 2.42
C MET A 225 4.28 2.01 2.17
N GLU A 226 4.63 2.69 3.25
CA GLU A 226 5.02 4.09 3.27
C GLU A 226 6.54 4.22 3.38
N ALA A 227 7.13 5.11 2.58
CA ALA A 227 8.52 5.54 2.76
C ALA A 227 8.58 7.04 3.04
N SER A 228 9.28 7.44 4.09
CA SER A 228 9.48 8.86 4.41
C SER A 228 10.08 9.63 3.25
N PHE A 229 9.63 10.88 3.03
CA PHE A 229 10.33 11.81 2.15
C PHE A 229 11.67 12.28 2.72
N CYS A 230 11.87 12.11 4.03
CA CYS A 230 13.10 12.48 4.70
C CYS A 230 14.07 11.29 4.79
N GLY A 231 13.94 10.44 5.79
CA GLY A 231 14.89 9.35 6.02
C GLY A 231 14.52 8.53 7.25
N ALA A 232 15.51 7.89 7.86
CA ALA A 232 15.37 7.12 9.08
C ALA A 232 15.73 7.93 10.32
N ASP A 233 15.07 7.65 11.46
CA ASP A 233 15.36 8.21 12.78
C ASP A 233 16.06 7.21 13.71
N PHE A 234 16.36 6.01 13.23
CA PHE A 234 17.03 4.96 13.99
C PHE A 234 18.15 4.25 13.22
N GLY A 235 18.98 3.50 13.98
CA GLY A 235 20.04 2.67 13.45
C GLY A 235 21.19 3.46 12.84
N ARG A 236 21.97 2.82 11.97
CA ARG A 236 23.16 3.42 11.33
C ARG A 236 22.82 4.54 10.33
N ARG A 237 21.55 4.68 9.95
CA ARG A 237 21.06 5.66 8.98
C ARG A 237 20.24 6.77 9.63
N ALA A 238 20.23 6.85 10.95
CA ALA A 238 19.56 7.93 11.66
C ALA A 238 20.06 9.30 11.15
N GLU A 239 19.13 10.25 11.08
CA GLU A 239 19.36 11.64 10.65
C GLU A 239 19.90 11.80 9.20
N ARG A 240 19.72 10.79 8.36
CA ARG A 240 20.13 10.83 6.96
C ARG A 240 18.92 10.66 6.05
N HIS A 241 18.85 11.49 4.99
CA HIS A 241 17.83 11.34 3.94
C HIS A 241 17.99 10.00 3.20
N PHE A 242 16.88 9.43 2.79
CA PHE A 242 16.89 8.28 1.90
C PHE A 242 17.43 8.66 0.52
N THR A 243 18.35 7.87 0.04
CA THR A 243 18.82 7.92 -1.35
C THR A 243 17.98 7.00 -2.22
N VAL A 244 18.02 7.22 -3.54
CA VAL A 244 17.39 6.33 -4.52
C VAL A 244 17.82 4.87 -4.32
N VAL A 245 19.12 4.64 -4.05
CA VAL A 245 19.67 3.28 -3.82
C VAL A 245 18.97 2.60 -2.65
N GLN A 246 18.74 3.32 -1.55
CA GLN A 246 18.08 2.75 -0.36
C GLN A 246 16.61 2.45 -0.59
N LEU A 247 15.93 3.28 -1.38
CA LEU A 247 14.55 3.02 -1.78
C LEU A 247 14.45 1.81 -2.72
N GLU A 248 15.38 1.65 -3.64
CA GLU A 248 15.47 0.46 -4.50
C GLU A 248 15.82 -0.79 -3.68
N GLU A 249 16.76 -0.69 -2.71
CA GLU A 249 17.06 -1.77 -1.76
C GLU A 249 15.83 -2.19 -0.94
N MET A 250 14.96 -1.24 -0.57
CA MET A 250 13.72 -1.57 0.12
C MET A 250 12.80 -2.45 -0.73
N GLY A 251 12.75 -2.21 -2.05
CA GLY A 251 12.07 -3.08 -2.99
C GLY A 251 12.66 -4.49 -3.05
N HIS A 252 13.98 -4.61 -2.89
CA HIS A 252 14.66 -5.92 -2.79
C HIS A 252 14.26 -6.65 -1.50
N TYR A 253 14.34 -5.99 -0.33
CA TYR A 253 13.93 -6.58 0.95
C TYR A 253 12.45 -7.00 0.98
N PHE A 254 11.59 -6.26 0.28
CA PHE A 254 10.20 -6.66 0.10
C PHE A 254 10.09 -7.99 -0.65
N CYS A 255 10.88 -8.20 -1.71
CA CYS A 255 10.92 -9.46 -2.45
C CYS A 255 11.50 -10.61 -1.60
N ASP A 256 12.60 -10.39 -0.88
CA ASP A 256 13.19 -11.36 0.05
C ASP A 256 12.17 -11.76 1.13
N THR A 257 11.37 -10.81 1.59
CA THR A 257 10.34 -11.09 2.60
C THR A 257 9.22 -11.97 2.05
N ILE A 258 8.90 -11.90 0.76
CA ILE A 258 7.95 -12.83 0.13
C ILE A 258 8.50 -14.26 0.15
N LEU A 259 9.80 -14.45 -0.13
CA LEU A 259 10.46 -15.76 -0.01
C LEU A 259 10.34 -16.31 1.41
N ASP A 260 10.74 -15.54 2.39
CA ASP A 260 10.69 -15.91 3.82
C ASP A 260 9.28 -16.23 4.32
N TYR A 261 8.30 -15.44 3.87
CA TYR A 261 6.90 -15.61 4.26
C TYR A 261 6.25 -16.85 3.63
N CYS A 262 6.69 -17.20 2.44
CA CYS A 262 6.13 -18.29 1.64
C CYS A 262 7.02 -19.53 1.61
N ASP A 263 8.10 -19.57 2.39
CA ASP A 263 8.97 -20.73 2.50
C ASP A 263 8.13 -21.97 2.88
N PRO A 264 8.27 -23.10 2.18
CA PRO A 264 7.65 -24.37 2.61
C PRO A 264 7.97 -24.76 4.05
N ASP A 265 9.20 -24.45 4.53
CA ASP A 265 9.51 -24.49 5.95
C ASP A 265 8.95 -23.24 6.67
N GLN A 266 7.76 -23.39 7.23
CA GLN A 266 7.05 -22.34 7.92
C GLN A 266 7.63 -21.97 9.29
N THR A 267 8.80 -22.49 9.68
CA THR A 267 9.42 -22.25 10.99
C THR A 267 9.59 -20.75 11.29
N LYS A 268 10.06 -19.97 10.31
CA LYS A 268 10.23 -18.50 10.47
C LYS A 268 8.88 -17.80 10.71
N VAL A 269 7.85 -18.18 9.98
CA VAL A 269 6.47 -17.64 10.10
C VAL A 269 5.88 -18.01 11.46
N GLN A 270 6.01 -19.27 11.88
CA GLN A 270 5.47 -19.75 13.16
C GLN A 270 6.20 -19.08 14.35
N ASN A 271 7.52 -18.98 14.29
CA ASN A 271 8.31 -18.29 15.33
C ASN A 271 7.93 -16.82 15.43
N THR A 272 7.74 -16.14 14.27
CA THR A 272 7.29 -14.75 14.24
C THR A 272 5.89 -14.60 14.84
N LEU A 273 4.98 -15.54 14.57
CA LEU A 273 3.64 -15.51 15.18
C LEU A 273 3.70 -15.71 16.70
N ARG A 274 4.55 -16.64 17.21
CA ARG A 274 4.74 -16.83 18.67
C ARG A 274 5.32 -15.56 19.34
N GLU A 275 6.30 -14.90 18.71
CA GLU A 275 6.81 -13.60 19.18
C GLU A 275 5.69 -12.55 19.27
N LEU A 276 4.87 -12.44 18.23
CA LEU A 276 3.75 -11.50 18.19
C LEU A 276 2.69 -11.82 19.26
N GLN A 277 2.42 -13.08 19.51
CA GLN A 277 1.50 -13.53 20.57
C GLN A 277 2.06 -13.19 21.96
N ALA A 278 3.36 -13.38 22.19
CA ALA A 278 4.00 -13.01 23.45
C ALA A 278 3.97 -11.50 23.72
N LEU A 279 4.12 -10.68 22.65
CA LEU A 279 4.04 -9.22 22.74
C LEU A 279 2.60 -8.69 22.89
N ASN A 280 1.59 -9.50 22.54
CA ASN A 280 0.18 -9.14 22.57
C ASN A 280 -0.63 -10.24 23.30
N PRO A 281 -0.39 -10.48 24.61
CA PRO A 281 -1.15 -11.49 25.32
C PRO A 281 -2.63 -11.22 25.23
N SER A 282 -3.43 -12.25 24.98
CA SER A 282 -4.88 -12.13 24.99
C SER A 282 -5.30 -11.70 26.40
N GLY A 283 -5.89 -10.52 26.54
CA GLY A 283 -6.46 -10.11 27.81
C GLY A 283 -7.45 -11.16 28.28
N HIS A 284 -7.12 -11.87 29.33
CA HIS A 284 -8.12 -12.54 30.15
C HIS A 284 -9.01 -11.42 30.69
N SER A 285 -10.30 -11.52 30.44
CA SER A 285 -11.34 -10.79 31.16
C SER A 285 -11.20 -11.09 32.66
N SER A 286 -10.40 -10.31 33.36
CA SER A 286 -10.46 -10.26 34.82
C SER A 286 -11.37 -9.09 35.18
N ASN A 287 -12.57 -9.41 35.64
CA ASN A 287 -13.33 -8.52 36.50
C ASN A 287 -12.46 -8.08 37.68
N GLY A 288 -12.37 -6.78 37.89
CA GLY A 288 -12.07 -6.22 39.20
C GLY A 288 -10.70 -5.58 39.35
N SER A 289 -10.81 -4.30 39.67
CA SER A 289 -9.88 -3.38 40.32
C SER A 289 -8.84 -2.64 39.47
N SER A 290 -9.13 -1.37 39.42
CA SER A 290 -8.31 -0.23 39.02
C SER A 290 -6.90 -0.27 39.61
N SER A 291 -5.91 -0.25 38.72
CA SER A 291 -4.65 0.43 38.97
C SER A 291 -4.17 1.09 37.69
N SER A 292 -4.09 2.39 37.76
CA SER A 292 -3.61 3.31 36.76
C SER A 292 -2.14 3.00 36.41
N ASN A 293 -1.89 2.49 35.20
CA ASN A 293 -0.60 2.62 34.56
C ASN A 293 -0.81 3.37 33.25
N ASN A 294 -0.41 4.63 33.28
CA ASN A 294 -0.24 5.50 32.12
C ASN A 294 0.77 4.89 31.14
N ASN A 295 0.31 4.15 30.15
CA ASN A 295 1.00 4.02 28.89
C ASN A 295 0.22 4.86 27.86
N ASN A 296 0.65 6.10 27.73
CA ASN A 296 0.26 6.99 26.66
C ASN A 296 0.77 6.45 25.31
N ASN A 297 0.12 5.41 24.80
CA ASN A 297 0.07 5.19 23.36
C ASN A 297 -1.06 6.11 22.85
N ALA A 298 -0.72 7.37 22.60
CA ALA A 298 -1.57 8.25 21.82
C ALA A 298 -1.95 7.50 20.54
N ASP A 299 -3.27 7.37 20.31
CA ASP A 299 -3.85 7.04 19.02
C ASP A 299 -3.38 8.09 18.00
N ILE A 300 -2.19 7.88 17.43
CA ILE A 300 -1.73 8.65 16.28
C ILE A 300 -2.61 8.16 15.15
N ALA A 301 -3.63 8.96 14.85
CA ALA A 301 -4.52 8.74 13.72
C ALA A 301 -3.66 8.40 12.49
N ASP A 302 -4.11 7.41 11.74
CA ASP A 302 -3.60 6.97 10.45
C ASP A 302 -3.66 8.16 9.46
N SER A 303 -2.73 9.11 9.64
CA SER A 303 -2.64 10.31 8.81
C SER A 303 -1.77 9.96 7.61
N ASP A 304 -2.40 9.43 6.56
CA ASP A 304 -1.92 9.70 5.19
C ASP A 304 -1.72 11.21 5.12
N GLY A 305 -0.55 11.70 4.79
CA GLY A 305 -0.19 13.12 4.81
C GLY A 305 -1.09 14.10 4.02
N SER A 306 -2.38 13.96 4.15
CA SER A 306 -3.40 14.84 3.61
C SER A 306 -3.82 15.81 4.70
N ASP A 307 -3.35 17.04 4.59
CA ASP A 307 -3.95 18.18 5.24
C ASP A 307 -5.34 18.38 4.65
N ASP A 308 -6.39 17.86 5.29
CA ASP A 308 -7.77 18.34 5.11
C ASP A 308 -7.89 19.67 5.84
N GLU A 309 -7.23 20.73 5.33
CA GLU A 309 -7.67 22.09 5.54
C GLU A 309 -8.85 22.40 4.59
N THR A 310 -10.00 21.83 4.87
CA THR A 310 -11.26 22.44 4.44
C THR A 310 -11.52 23.61 5.38
N THR A 311 -10.92 24.76 5.08
CA THR A 311 -11.38 26.04 5.59
C THR A 311 -12.75 26.32 4.97
N THR A 312 -13.80 25.78 5.57
CA THR A 312 -15.16 26.25 5.34
C THR A 312 -15.27 27.63 5.99
N THR A 313 -14.94 28.66 5.22
CA THR A 313 -15.37 30.04 5.52
C THR A 313 -16.89 30.11 5.37
N THR A 314 -17.61 29.74 6.42
CA THR A 314 -19.02 30.09 6.56
C THR A 314 -19.12 31.59 6.82
N THR A 315 -19.26 32.37 5.76
CA THR A 315 -19.76 33.75 5.85
C THR A 315 -21.19 33.73 6.39
N LYS A 316 -21.34 33.94 7.71
CA LYS A 316 -22.63 34.24 8.32
C LYS A 316 -23.06 35.61 7.86
N SER A 317 -23.91 35.70 6.85
CA SER A 317 -24.65 36.92 6.53
C SER A 317 -25.66 37.22 7.66
N LYS A 318 -25.36 38.23 8.45
CA LYS A 318 -26.32 38.79 9.42
C LYS A 318 -27.46 39.50 8.66
N LYS A 319 -28.62 38.84 8.55
CA LYS A 319 -29.87 39.53 8.20
C LYS A 319 -30.25 40.47 9.33
N LYS A 320 -30.10 41.79 9.14
CA LYS A 320 -30.72 42.82 9.98
C LYS A 320 -32.21 42.86 9.69
N SER A 321 -33.02 42.45 10.63
CA SER A 321 -34.48 42.70 10.63
C SER A 321 -34.76 44.17 10.87
N LYS A 322 -35.31 44.88 9.88
CA LYS A 322 -35.90 46.21 10.08
C LYS A 322 -37.30 46.03 10.70
N LYS A 323 -37.42 46.47 11.97
CA LYS A 323 -38.71 46.74 12.61
C LYS A 323 -39.39 47.93 11.90
N LYS A 324 -40.55 47.73 11.31
CA LYS A 324 -41.47 48.82 10.95
C LYS A 324 -42.20 49.27 12.21
N ASN A 325 -41.99 50.53 12.61
CA ASN A 325 -42.90 51.22 13.51
C ASN A 325 -43.97 51.90 12.67
N SER A 326 -45.19 51.50 12.93
CA SER A 326 -46.42 52.23 12.57
C SER A 326 -46.68 53.29 13.65
N GLY A 327 -46.79 54.53 13.29
CA GLY A 327 -47.23 55.64 14.12
C GLY A 327 -47.93 56.60 13.19
N GLY A 328 -49.17 56.75 13.48
CA GLY A 328 -50.13 57.45 12.68
C GLY A 328 -50.20 58.96 12.93
N ALA A 329 -51.16 59.49 12.29
CA ALA A 329 -51.83 60.76 12.42
C ALA A 329 -51.38 61.93 11.53
N ARG A 330 -52.13 62.21 10.68
CA ARG A 330 -53.07 63.29 10.16
C ARG A 330 -52.92 63.46 8.69
#